data_17fd489a126ac283d571c820a65376a6
#
_entry.id   17fd489a126ac283d571c820a65376a6
#
_cell.length_a   1.000
_cell.length_b   1.000
_cell.length_c   1.000
_cell.angle_alpha   90.00
_cell.angle_beta   90.00
_cell.angle_gamma   90.00
#
_symmetry.space_group_name_H-M   'P 1'
#
loop_
_entity.id
_entity.type
_entity.pdbx_description
1 polymer ?
#
loop_
_entity_poly.entity_id
_entity_poly.type
_entity_poly.pdbx_seq_one_letter_code
_entity_poly.pdbx_strand_id
1 'polypeptide(L)'
;GANKKVGKYAKVNGINLYYEIYGTGKPLVILHGNGGSIEDAEEHIGFFKDKYKVIAIDSRGQGKSIDDTTKLTYDLMASDVNQLLEQLQIDSAYIWGHSDGAIVSLILAMDYPKKVKKAIAYAANLTPDTMGLTHAAYQETVEKSTSKDLKERQLNILMLNYPHIPFSDLHKIKAEILVMSGDNDEIPLSHTMEIYKNIEKSNLCIMPAVTHYGAWQKPQLFEELAIDFFEKPFRK
;
A
#
# COMPACT_ATOMS: atom_id res chain seq x y z
N GLY A 1 16.36 12.77 2.34
CA GLY A 1 16.26 13.20 0.96
C GLY A 1 16.52 12.07 -0.01
N ALA A 2 15.77 12.02 -1.09
CA ALA A 2 15.89 10.97 -2.11
C ALA A 2 17.32 10.84 -2.59
N ASN A 3 17.86 9.64 -2.47
CA ASN A 3 19.23 9.37 -2.88
C ASN A 3 19.31 9.37 -4.42
N LYS A 4 19.75 10.48 -4.99
CA LYS A 4 19.87 10.68 -6.46
C LYS A 4 20.65 9.58 -7.19
N LYS A 5 21.42 8.73 -6.47
CA LYS A 5 22.21 7.63 -7.05
C LYS A 5 21.43 6.33 -7.19
N VAL A 6 20.31 6.13 -6.48
CA VAL A 6 19.53 4.87 -6.52
C VAL A 6 18.20 5.01 -7.23
N GLY A 7 17.72 6.24 -7.44
CA GLY A 7 16.45 6.52 -8.10
C GLY A 7 16.47 6.26 -9.60
N LYS A 8 15.42 5.61 -10.09
CA LYS A 8 15.24 5.24 -11.50
C LYS A 8 13.80 5.49 -11.92
N TYR A 9 13.60 5.50 -13.24
CA TYR A 9 12.28 5.56 -13.85
C TYR A 9 12.03 4.32 -14.71
N ALA A 10 10.82 3.77 -14.62
CA ALA A 10 10.32 2.74 -15.51
C ALA A 10 9.14 3.30 -16.32
N LYS A 11 9.10 3.00 -17.62
CA LYS A 11 7.92 3.31 -18.45
C LYS A 11 6.87 2.24 -18.23
N VAL A 12 5.76 2.60 -17.60
CA VAL A 12 4.63 1.70 -17.31
C VAL A 12 3.32 2.42 -17.62
N ASN A 13 2.41 1.77 -18.34
CA ASN A 13 1.07 2.31 -18.64
C ASN A 13 1.04 3.80 -19.02
N GLY A 14 2.00 4.25 -19.84
CA GLY A 14 2.06 5.60 -20.38
C GLY A 14 2.71 6.65 -19.49
N ILE A 15 3.21 6.30 -18.30
CA ILE A 15 3.92 7.21 -17.39
C ILE A 15 5.37 6.79 -17.18
N ASN A 16 6.15 7.68 -16.56
CA ASN A 16 7.46 7.38 -15.99
C ASN A 16 7.29 7.17 -14.48
N LEU A 17 7.20 5.91 -14.06
CA LEU A 17 7.10 5.54 -12.65
C LEU A 17 8.46 5.62 -11.97
N TYR A 18 8.56 6.43 -10.92
CA TYR A 18 9.79 6.55 -10.14
C TYR A 18 9.87 5.47 -9.07
N TYR A 19 11.03 4.86 -8.94
CA TYR A 19 11.30 3.86 -7.91
C TYR A 19 12.76 3.90 -7.46
N GLU A 20 13.01 3.35 -6.29
CA GLU A 20 14.33 3.21 -5.71
C GLU A 20 14.54 1.77 -5.25
N ILE A 21 15.78 1.25 -5.39
CA ILE A 21 16.15 -0.10 -4.94
C ILE A 21 17.26 0.00 -3.91
N TYR A 22 17.06 -0.68 -2.78
CA TYR A 22 18.00 -0.74 -1.67
C TYR A 22 18.22 -2.18 -1.22
N GLY A 23 19.44 -2.48 -0.76
CA GLY A 23 19.76 -3.80 -0.23
C GLY A 23 19.77 -4.91 -1.29
N THR A 24 19.78 -6.14 -0.80
CA THR A 24 19.83 -7.37 -1.61
C THR A 24 18.98 -8.46 -0.97
N GLY A 25 18.76 -9.58 -1.66
CA GLY A 25 18.01 -10.71 -1.12
C GLY A 25 16.60 -10.83 -1.66
N LYS A 26 15.65 -11.30 -0.84
CA LYS A 26 14.24 -11.47 -1.25
C LYS A 26 13.61 -10.11 -1.57
N PRO A 27 12.87 -9.98 -2.68
CA PRO A 27 12.22 -8.72 -3.03
C PRO A 27 11.13 -8.33 -2.02
N LEU A 28 11.16 -7.07 -1.58
CA LEU A 28 10.12 -6.42 -0.77
C LEU A 28 9.71 -5.11 -1.45
N VAL A 29 8.46 -5.03 -1.91
CA VAL A 29 7.88 -3.80 -2.44
C VAL A 29 7.28 -2.99 -1.30
N ILE A 30 7.55 -1.69 -1.26
CA ILE A 30 6.94 -0.74 -0.32
C ILE A 30 6.09 0.25 -1.10
N LEU A 31 4.81 0.37 -0.70
CA LEU A 31 3.79 1.24 -1.30
C LEU A 31 3.26 2.21 -0.25
N HIS A 32 3.47 3.50 -0.49
CA HIS A 32 3.04 4.59 0.40
C HIS A 32 1.53 4.86 0.33
N GLY A 33 1.01 5.65 1.27
CA GLY A 33 -0.38 6.10 1.31
C GLY A 33 -0.65 7.30 0.38
N ASN A 34 -1.90 7.76 0.37
CA ASN A 34 -2.35 8.90 -0.43
C ASN A 34 -1.54 10.16 -0.14
N GLY A 35 -1.10 10.84 -1.20
CA GLY A 35 -0.30 12.06 -1.10
C GLY A 35 1.14 11.87 -0.64
N GLY A 36 1.53 10.64 -0.33
CA GLY A 36 2.87 10.30 0.13
C GLY A 36 3.91 10.12 -0.98
N SER A 37 5.05 9.57 -0.58
CA SER A 37 6.18 9.26 -1.45
C SER A 37 7.11 8.24 -0.78
N ILE A 38 8.17 7.84 -1.48
CA ILE A 38 9.24 7.00 -0.92
C ILE A 38 9.87 7.64 0.34
N GLU A 39 9.90 8.97 0.42
CA GLU A 39 10.49 9.70 1.55
C GLU A 39 9.79 9.38 2.87
N ASP A 40 8.48 9.13 2.84
CA ASP A 40 7.69 8.78 4.05
C ASP A 40 8.11 7.42 4.63
N ALA A 41 8.65 6.53 3.81
CA ALA A 41 9.09 5.19 4.22
C ALA A 41 10.61 5.11 4.51
N GLU A 42 11.35 6.23 4.53
CA GLU A 42 12.82 6.24 4.61
C GLU A 42 13.36 5.46 5.83
N GLU A 43 12.73 5.60 7.00
CA GLU A 43 13.11 4.88 8.22
C GLU A 43 12.96 3.36 8.03
N HIS A 44 11.80 2.93 7.54
CA HIS A 44 11.51 1.52 7.29
C HIS A 44 12.36 0.92 6.17
N ILE A 45 12.63 1.69 5.12
CA ILE A 45 13.60 1.29 4.08
C ILE A 45 14.97 1.06 4.71
N GLY A 46 15.38 1.95 5.62
CA GLY A 46 16.62 1.84 6.39
C GLY A 46 16.73 0.51 7.14
N PHE A 47 15.63 0.08 7.76
CA PHE A 47 15.54 -1.18 8.49
C PHE A 47 15.50 -2.39 7.56
N PHE A 48 14.59 -2.39 6.58
CA PHE A 48 14.37 -3.57 5.73
C PHE A 48 15.49 -3.86 4.74
N LYS A 49 16.25 -2.85 4.27
CA LYS A 49 17.33 -3.01 3.28
C LYS A 49 18.44 -3.97 3.72
N ASP A 50 18.60 -4.18 5.03
CA ASP A 50 19.64 -5.09 5.56
C ASP A 50 19.24 -6.58 5.40
N LYS A 51 17.95 -6.86 5.15
CA LYS A 51 17.41 -8.22 5.00
C LYS A 51 16.76 -8.48 3.63
N TYR A 52 16.30 -7.43 2.95
CA TYR A 52 15.55 -7.52 1.70
C TYR A 52 16.13 -6.65 0.59
N LYS A 53 15.86 -7.06 -0.64
CA LYS A 53 15.94 -6.14 -1.78
C LYS A 53 14.67 -5.29 -1.77
N VAL A 54 14.74 -4.14 -1.13
CA VAL A 54 13.61 -3.20 -1.02
C VAL A 54 13.43 -2.47 -2.36
N ILE A 55 12.21 -2.47 -2.88
CA ILE A 55 11.77 -1.73 -4.06
C ILE A 55 10.71 -0.76 -3.59
N ALA A 56 11.11 0.48 -3.36
CA ALA A 56 10.20 1.56 -2.95
C ALA A 56 9.71 2.31 -4.19
N ILE A 57 8.42 2.61 -4.24
CA ILE A 57 7.76 3.16 -5.44
C ILE A 57 7.02 4.43 -5.07
N ASP A 58 7.24 5.50 -5.83
CA ASP A 58 6.31 6.63 -5.86
C ASP A 58 5.13 6.27 -6.75
N SER A 59 3.94 6.19 -6.17
CA SER A 59 2.73 5.82 -6.88
C SER A 59 2.39 6.83 -7.97
N ARG A 60 1.72 6.39 -9.03
CA ARG A 60 1.22 7.23 -10.12
C ARG A 60 0.62 8.54 -9.62
N GLY A 61 1.04 9.66 -10.20
CA GLY A 61 0.57 11.00 -9.86
C GLY A 61 1.09 11.54 -8.53
N GLN A 62 2.03 10.84 -7.85
CA GLN A 62 2.54 11.18 -6.53
C GLN A 62 4.07 11.17 -6.51
N GLY A 63 4.67 11.83 -5.50
CA GLY A 63 6.11 11.90 -5.38
C GLY A 63 6.79 12.42 -6.65
N LYS A 64 7.70 11.63 -7.22
CA LYS A 64 8.40 11.90 -8.49
C LYS A 64 7.77 11.22 -9.70
N SER A 65 6.68 10.47 -9.52
CA SER A 65 5.88 9.85 -10.58
C SER A 65 4.75 10.78 -11.06
N ILE A 66 5.03 12.08 -11.15
CA ILE A 66 4.06 13.09 -11.57
C ILE A 66 3.75 12.92 -13.05
N ASP A 67 2.46 12.81 -13.35
CA ASP A 67 1.90 12.90 -14.69
C ASP A 67 0.55 13.61 -14.59
N ASP A 68 0.48 14.80 -15.18
CA ASP A 68 -0.68 15.69 -15.06
C ASP A 68 -1.90 15.24 -15.88
N THR A 69 -1.76 14.20 -16.70
CA THR A 69 -2.74 13.87 -17.74
C THR A 69 -3.48 12.56 -17.53
N THR A 70 -3.07 11.71 -16.59
CA THR A 70 -3.65 10.38 -16.45
C THR A 70 -4.71 10.28 -15.38
N LYS A 71 -5.75 9.51 -15.69
CA LYS A 71 -6.75 9.09 -14.71
C LYS A 71 -6.09 8.30 -13.58
N LEU A 72 -6.39 8.63 -12.34
CA LEU A 72 -5.94 7.92 -11.17
C LEU A 72 -6.99 6.86 -10.77
N THR A 73 -6.57 5.60 -10.67
CA THR A 73 -7.34 4.50 -10.07
C THR A 73 -6.38 3.54 -9.38
N TYR A 74 -6.82 2.84 -8.35
CA TYR A 74 -5.99 1.85 -7.64
C TYR A 74 -5.67 0.64 -8.52
N ASP A 75 -6.59 0.23 -9.42
CA ASP A 75 -6.33 -0.85 -10.41
C ASP A 75 -5.18 -0.48 -11.33
N LEU A 76 -5.15 0.77 -11.80
CA LEU A 76 -4.07 1.24 -12.66
C LEU A 76 -2.73 1.31 -11.91
N MET A 77 -2.75 1.74 -10.64
CA MET A 77 -1.55 1.71 -9.78
C MET A 77 -1.05 0.28 -9.55
N ALA A 78 -1.94 -0.68 -9.34
CA ALA A 78 -1.58 -2.09 -9.23
C ALA A 78 -0.96 -2.63 -10.54
N SER A 79 -1.54 -2.27 -11.68
CA SER A 79 -0.98 -2.60 -13.00
C SER A 79 0.41 -1.99 -13.21
N ASP A 80 0.65 -0.76 -12.74
CA ASP A 80 1.98 -0.12 -12.79
C ASP A 80 3.02 -0.91 -12.02
N VAL A 81 2.67 -1.33 -10.78
CA VAL A 81 3.56 -2.16 -9.95
C VAL A 81 3.83 -3.51 -10.62
N ASN A 82 2.80 -4.17 -11.16
CA ASN A 82 2.99 -5.42 -11.89
C ASN A 82 3.97 -5.25 -13.06
N GLN A 83 3.78 -4.23 -13.91
CA GLN A 83 4.68 -3.97 -15.05
C GLN A 83 6.10 -3.63 -14.59
N LEU A 84 6.27 -2.88 -13.49
CA LEU A 84 7.59 -2.63 -12.93
C LEU A 84 8.27 -3.94 -12.50
N LEU A 85 7.55 -4.82 -11.80
CA LEU A 85 8.10 -6.12 -11.37
C LEU A 85 8.48 -7.00 -12.57
N GLU A 86 7.71 -6.96 -13.67
CA GLU A 86 8.05 -7.65 -14.92
C GLU A 86 9.33 -7.11 -15.53
N GLN A 87 9.47 -5.79 -15.64
CA GLN A 87 10.69 -5.16 -16.17
C GLN A 87 11.93 -5.44 -15.32
N LEU A 88 11.75 -5.56 -14.01
CA LEU A 88 12.81 -5.93 -13.07
C LEU A 88 13.09 -7.43 -13.01
N GLN A 89 12.35 -8.25 -13.79
CA GLN A 89 12.43 -9.72 -13.81
C GLN A 89 12.21 -10.32 -12.42
N ILE A 90 11.24 -9.77 -11.68
CA ILE A 90 10.85 -10.25 -10.37
C ILE A 90 9.58 -11.09 -10.52
N ASP A 91 9.71 -12.39 -10.27
CA ASP A 91 8.60 -13.33 -10.37
C ASP A 91 7.57 -13.11 -9.26
N SER A 92 8.04 -12.96 -8.03
CA SER A 92 7.18 -12.65 -6.88
C SER A 92 7.93 -11.86 -5.82
N ALA A 93 7.19 -11.07 -5.04
CA ALA A 93 7.73 -10.24 -3.98
C ALA A 93 6.89 -10.32 -2.70
N TYR A 94 7.50 -10.00 -1.56
CA TYR A 94 6.78 -9.51 -0.40
C TYR A 94 6.29 -8.10 -0.68
N ILE A 95 5.14 -7.72 -0.13
CA ILE A 95 4.59 -6.37 -0.30
C ILE A 95 4.20 -5.81 1.06
N TRP A 96 4.57 -4.59 1.33
CA TRP A 96 4.00 -3.79 2.40
C TRP A 96 3.36 -2.55 1.79
N GLY A 97 2.06 -2.44 1.98
CA GLY A 97 1.28 -1.27 1.58
C GLY A 97 0.63 -0.60 2.79
N HIS A 98 0.65 0.73 2.80
CA HIS A 98 -0.03 1.57 3.76
C HIS A 98 -1.15 2.35 3.09
N SER A 99 -2.36 2.36 3.66
CA SER A 99 -3.51 3.13 3.17
C SER A 99 -3.78 2.84 1.68
N ASP A 100 -3.66 3.80 0.78
CA ASP A 100 -3.75 3.58 -0.68
C ASP A 100 -2.84 2.44 -1.14
N GLY A 101 -1.60 2.39 -0.63
CA GLY A 101 -0.68 1.29 -0.92
C GLY A 101 -1.17 -0.07 -0.45
N ALA A 102 -1.96 -0.12 0.64
CA ALA A 102 -2.59 -1.35 1.10
C ALA A 102 -3.74 -1.79 0.17
N ILE A 103 -4.53 -0.85 -0.34
CA ILE A 103 -5.55 -1.12 -1.37
C ILE A 103 -4.87 -1.72 -2.61
N VAL A 104 -3.81 -1.06 -3.09
CA VAL A 104 -3.03 -1.54 -4.24
C VAL A 104 -2.45 -2.94 -4.00
N SER A 105 -1.97 -3.23 -2.78
CA SER A 105 -1.42 -4.56 -2.44
C SER A 105 -2.49 -5.65 -2.48
N LEU A 106 -3.73 -5.35 -2.05
CA LEU A 106 -4.85 -6.28 -2.14
C LEU A 106 -5.27 -6.53 -3.59
N ILE A 107 -5.33 -5.48 -4.42
CA ILE A 107 -5.62 -5.61 -5.86
C ILE A 107 -4.53 -6.45 -6.54
N LEU A 108 -3.25 -6.19 -6.24
CA LEU A 108 -2.16 -7.02 -6.75
C LEU A 108 -2.34 -8.50 -6.37
N ALA A 109 -2.73 -8.79 -5.14
CA ALA A 109 -2.95 -10.16 -4.67
C ALA A 109 -4.16 -10.84 -5.35
N MET A 110 -5.19 -10.06 -5.76
CA MET A 110 -6.35 -10.57 -6.49
C MET A 110 -6.06 -10.78 -7.98
N ASP A 111 -5.48 -9.78 -8.63
CA ASP A 111 -5.41 -9.71 -10.09
C ASP A 111 -4.08 -10.20 -10.66
N TYR A 112 -3.01 -10.14 -9.85
CA TYR A 112 -1.66 -10.59 -10.19
C TYR A 112 -1.11 -11.58 -9.14
N PRO A 113 -1.83 -12.68 -8.83
CA PRO A 113 -1.52 -13.55 -7.68
C PRO A 113 -0.13 -14.17 -7.72
N LYS A 114 0.46 -14.34 -8.90
CA LYS A 114 1.84 -14.84 -9.05
C LYS A 114 2.89 -13.85 -8.58
N LYS A 115 2.57 -12.54 -8.57
CA LYS A 115 3.50 -11.48 -8.16
C LYS A 115 3.57 -11.28 -6.64
N VAL A 116 2.57 -11.77 -5.91
CA VAL A 116 2.47 -11.56 -4.45
C VAL A 116 2.77 -12.85 -3.72
N LYS A 117 3.88 -12.89 -2.99
CA LYS A 117 4.24 -14.01 -2.12
C LYS A 117 3.52 -13.92 -0.77
N LYS A 118 3.65 -12.78 -0.10
CA LYS A 118 2.92 -12.37 1.09
C LYS A 118 2.72 -10.86 1.05
N ALA A 119 1.66 -10.34 1.65
CA ALA A 119 1.49 -8.91 1.76
C ALA A 119 1.03 -8.48 3.16
N ILE A 120 1.52 -7.33 3.60
CA ILE A 120 1.00 -6.58 4.73
C ILE A 120 0.12 -5.47 4.17
N ALA A 121 -1.17 -5.54 4.43
CA ALA A 121 -2.14 -4.52 4.08
C ALA A 121 -2.46 -3.70 5.35
N TYR A 122 -1.75 -2.58 5.54
CA TYR A 122 -1.94 -1.71 6.69
C TYR A 122 -2.94 -0.61 6.38
N ALA A 123 -4.06 -0.58 7.10
CA ALA A 123 -5.11 0.44 7.02
C ALA A 123 -5.75 0.56 5.63
N ALA A 124 -6.13 -0.58 5.02
CA ALA A 124 -6.85 -0.61 3.74
C ALA A 124 -8.34 -0.36 3.94
N ASN A 125 -8.95 0.38 3.01
CA ASN A 125 -10.41 0.40 2.81
C ASN A 125 -10.79 -0.18 1.45
N LEU A 126 -12.00 -0.73 1.34
CA LEU A 126 -12.52 -1.33 0.09
C LEU A 126 -13.65 -0.52 -0.54
N THR A 127 -14.16 0.48 0.18
CA THR A 127 -15.22 1.38 -0.28
C THR A 127 -14.86 2.83 0.04
N PRO A 128 -15.28 3.80 -0.81
CA PRO A 128 -14.94 5.22 -0.65
C PRO A 128 -15.90 5.98 0.26
N ASP A 129 -16.72 5.30 1.04
CA ASP A 129 -17.77 5.86 1.89
C ASP A 129 -17.51 5.60 3.38
N THR A 130 -18.48 5.90 4.22
CA THR A 130 -18.40 5.72 5.67
C THR A 130 -18.44 4.26 6.14
N MET A 131 -18.54 3.29 5.25
CA MET A 131 -18.28 1.89 5.56
C MET A 131 -16.77 1.61 5.56
N GLY A 132 -16.03 2.24 4.64
CA GLY A 132 -14.58 2.09 4.51
C GLY A 132 -13.77 3.14 5.27
N LEU A 133 -14.34 4.29 5.58
CA LEU A 133 -13.70 5.41 6.27
C LEU A 133 -14.51 5.81 7.51
N THR A 134 -13.85 6.27 8.56
CA THR A 134 -14.56 6.93 9.65
C THR A 134 -15.27 8.19 9.12
N HIS A 135 -16.33 8.61 9.81
CA HIS A 135 -17.07 9.82 9.39
C HIS A 135 -16.16 11.06 9.30
N ALA A 136 -15.22 11.20 10.23
CA ALA A 136 -14.26 12.32 10.23
C ALA A 136 -13.33 12.26 9.01
N ALA A 137 -12.74 11.10 8.71
CA ALA A 137 -11.87 10.92 7.55
C ALA A 137 -12.63 11.16 6.22
N TYR A 138 -13.86 10.67 6.12
CA TYR A 138 -14.69 10.92 4.94
C TYR A 138 -14.98 12.41 4.76
N GLN A 139 -15.38 13.14 5.82
CA GLN A 139 -15.65 14.59 5.75
C GLN A 139 -14.39 15.37 5.35
N GLU A 140 -13.24 15.04 5.91
CA GLU A 140 -11.96 15.65 5.53
C GLU A 140 -11.63 15.43 4.06
N THR A 141 -11.85 14.20 3.55
CA THR A 141 -11.66 13.88 2.13
C THR A 141 -12.59 14.70 1.23
N VAL A 142 -13.87 14.85 1.61
CA VAL A 142 -14.83 15.70 0.89
C VAL A 142 -14.36 17.15 0.85
N GLU A 143 -13.93 17.71 1.98
CA GLU A 143 -13.42 19.08 2.04
C GLU A 143 -12.19 19.27 1.15
N LYS A 144 -11.20 18.40 1.27
CA LYS A 144 -9.96 18.46 0.47
C LYS A 144 -10.19 18.21 -1.03
N SER A 145 -11.27 17.52 -1.41
CA SER A 145 -11.63 17.32 -2.82
C SER A 145 -12.00 18.64 -3.54
N THR A 146 -12.23 19.71 -2.80
CA THR A 146 -12.50 21.06 -3.32
C THR A 146 -11.30 22.00 -3.19
N SER A 147 -10.15 21.51 -2.78
CA SER A 147 -8.92 22.28 -2.59
C SER A 147 -8.52 23.05 -3.84
N LYS A 148 -7.90 24.23 -3.63
CA LYS A 148 -7.28 25.01 -4.71
C LYS A 148 -6.00 24.38 -5.22
N ASP A 149 -5.32 23.58 -4.39
CA ASP A 149 -4.21 22.75 -4.81
C ASP A 149 -4.73 21.63 -5.70
N LEU A 150 -4.30 21.63 -6.96
CA LEU A 150 -4.77 20.66 -7.96
C LEU A 150 -4.42 19.22 -7.60
N LYS A 151 -3.23 19.01 -7.03
CA LYS A 151 -2.75 17.68 -6.65
C LYS A 151 -3.55 17.15 -5.47
N GLU A 152 -3.67 17.93 -4.40
CA GLU A 152 -4.49 17.59 -3.24
C GLU A 152 -5.92 17.26 -3.67
N ARG A 153 -6.53 18.12 -4.51
CA ARG A 153 -7.86 17.88 -5.03
C ARG A 153 -8.00 16.58 -5.81
N GLN A 154 -7.07 16.28 -6.74
CA GLN A 154 -7.10 15.06 -7.54
C GLN A 154 -6.98 13.80 -6.70
N LEU A 155 -6.10 13.80 -5.69
CA LEU A 155 -5.89 12.68 -4.79
C LEU A 155 -7.11 12.43 -3.89
N ASN A 156 -7.78 13.48 -3.42
CA ASN A 156 -9.01 13.33 -2.65
C ASN A 156 -10.21 12.93 -3.53
N ILE A 157 -10.26 13.36 -4.78
CA ILE A 157 -11.24 12.85 -5.77
C ILE A 157 -11.01 11.36 -6.05
N LEU A 158 -9.76 10.89 -6.12
CA LEU A 158 -9.46 9.45 -6.20
C LEU A 158 -10.09 8.71 -5.02
N MET A 159 -9.86 9.15 -3.79
CA MET A 159 -10.38 8.53 -2.57
C MET A 159 -11.91 8.53 -2.49
N LEU A 160 -12.60 9.55 -3.03
CA LEU A 160 -14.07 9.62 -3.06
C LEU A 160 -14.71 8.73 -4.14
N ASN A 161 -13.96 8.42 -5.19
CA ASN A 161 -14.46 7.63 -6.31
C ASN A 161 -14.02 6.17 -6.27
N TYR A 162 -13.06 5.80 -5.45
CA TYR A 162 -12.46 4.47 -5.38
C TYR A 162 -11.98 4.14 -3.96
N PRO A 163 -11.78 2.86 -3.64
CA PRO A 163 -12.09 1.68 -4.43
C PRO A 163 -13.56 1.28 -4.33
N HIS A 164 -13.97 0.34 -5.18
CA HIS A 164 -15.24 -0.37 -5.06
C HIS A 164 -14.97 -1.87 -5.14
N ILE A 165 -14.39 -2.43 -4.09
CA ILE A 165 -14.01 -3.84 -4.01
C ILE A 165 -15.04 -4.57 -3.15
N PRO A 166 -15.87 -5.46 -3.70
CA PRO A 166 -16.74 -6.30 -2.91
C PRO A 166 -15.91 -7.21 -1.99
N PHE A 167 -16.33 -7.40 -0.73
CA PHE A 167 -15.63 -8.33 0.17
C PHE A 167 -15.50 -9.74 -0.41
N SER A 168 -16.50 -10.19 -1.20
CA SER A 168 -16.45 -11.47 -1.91
C SER A 168 -15.27 -11.62 -2.85
N ASP A 169 -14.75 -10.53 -3.41
CA ASP A 169 -13.62 -10.56 -4.33
C ASP A 169 -12.31 -10.92 -3.64
N LEU A 170 -12.22 -10.67 -2.33
CA LEU A 170 -11.06 -11.05 -1.52
C LEU A 170 -10.83 -12.58 -1.47
N HIS A 171 -11.85 -13.40 -1.76
CA HIS A 171 -11.70 -14.85 -1.89
C HIS A 171 -10.79 -15.28 -3.06
N LYS A 172 -10.52 -14.37 -4.02
CA LYS A 172 -9.56 -14.57 -5.11
C LYS A 172 -8.11 -14.60 -4.60
N ILE A 173 -7.83 -13.98 -3.45
CA ILE A 173 -6.49 -13.88 -2.88
C ILE A 173 -6.01 -15.26 -2.41
N LYS A 174 -4.87 -15.70 -2.92
CA LYS A 174 -4.23 -16.96 -2.57
C LYS A 174 -2.96 -16.77 -1.73
N ALA A 175 -2.40 -15.57 -1.79
CA ALA A 175 -1.25 -15.19 -0.97
C ALA A 175 -1.63 -15.08 0.51
N GLU A 176 -0.63 -15.20 1.38
CA GLU A 176 -0.79 -14.91 2.81
C GLU A 176 -0.84 -13.40 3.03
N ILE A 177 -1.86 -12.92 3.75
CA ILE A 177 -2.05 -11.49 4.01
C ILE A 177 -2.05 -11.24 5.52
N LEU A 178 -1.22 -10.29 5.98
CA LEU A 178 -1.36 -9.68 7.29
C LEU A 178 -2.21 -8.41 7.15
N VAL A 179 -3.44 -8.48 7.65
CA VAL A 179 -4.34 -7.32 7.71
C VAL A 179 -4.04 -6.56 8.99
N MET A 180 -3.62 -5.31 8.86
CA MET A 180 -3.23 -4.48 10.01
C MET A 180 -4.00 -3.17 10.07
N SER A 181 -4.15 -2.64 11.28
CA SER A 181 -4.74 -1.32 11.55
C SER A 181 -4.29 -0.84 12.93
N GLY A 182 -4.39 0.47 13.18
CA GLY A 182 -4.38 1.01 14.54
C GLY A 182 -5.74 0.82 15.23
N ASP A 183 -5.77 0.85 16.55
CA ASP A 183 -7.02 0.83 17.32
C ASP A 183 -7.78 2.18 17.29
N ASN A 184 -7.09 3.26 16.87
CA ASN A 184 -7.66 4.60 16.61
C ASN A 184 -7.44 5.02 15.15
N ASP A 185 -7.69 4.11 14.22
CA ASP A 185 -7.46 4.33 12.79
C ASP A 185 -8.60 5.13 12.12
N GLU A 186 -8.30 5.73 10.98
CA GLU A 186 -9.28 6.35 10.06
C GLU A 186 -10.15 5.31 9.35
N ILE A 187 -9.71 4.06 9.33
CA ILE A 187 -10.47 2.91 8.83
C ILE A 187 -11.22 2.27 10.00
N PRO A 188 -12.56 2.14 9.93
CA PRO A 188 -13.31 1.48 11.00
C PRO A 188 -12.81 0.06 11.26
N LEU A 189 -12.62 -0.31 12.54
CA LEU A 189 -12.16 -1.66 12.90
C LEU A 189 -13.09 -2.75 12.35
N SER A 190 -14.39 -2.49 12.29
CA SER A 190 -15.35 -3.40 11.66
C SER A 190 -15.00 -3.68 10.19
N HIS A 191 -14.56 -2.66 9.45
CA HIS A 191 -14.15 -2.80 8.05
C HIS A 191 -12.86 -3.63 7.93
N THR A 192 -11.85 -3.32 8.75
CA THR A 192 -10.61 -4.10 8.85
C THR A 192 -10.90 -5.58 9.16
N MET A 193 -11.82 -5.84 10.08
CA MET A 193 -12.20 -7.21 10.42
C MET A 193 -12.93 -7.94 9.29
N GLU A 194 -13.76 -7.24 8.51
CA GLU A 194 -14.40 -7.84 7.33
C GLU A 194 -13.37 -8.16 6.24
N ILE A 195 -12.36 -7.32 6.02
CA ILE A 195 -11.24 -7.66 5.13
C ILE A 195 -10.57 -8.96 5.58
N TYR A 196 -10.19 -9.03 6.86
CA TYR A 196 -9.55 -10.22 7.43
C TYR A 196 -10.41 -11.50 7.26
N LYS A 197 -11.70 -11.44 7.55
CA LYS A 197 -12.61 -12.59 7.47
C LYS A 197 -12.78 -13.13 6.05
N ASN A 198 -12.67 -12.27 5.04
CA ASN A 198 -12.90 -12.63 3.65
C ASN A 198 -11.63 -13.05 2.90
N ILE A 199 -10.47 -13.10 3.56
CA ILE A 199 -9.22 -13.61 2.99
C ILE A 199 -8.90 -14.96 3.65
N GLU A 200 -8.82 -16.02 2.86
CA GLU A 200 -8.64 -17.40 3.35
C GLU A 200 -7.36 -17.55 4.20
N LYS A 201 -6.24 -17.03 3.69
CA LYS A 201 -4.93 -17.07 4.36
C LYS A 201 -4.58 -15.71 4.93
N SER A 202 -5.31 -15.26 5.93
CA SER A 202 -5.06 -13.99 6.59
C SER A 202 -4.74 -14.15 8.07
N ASN A 203 -3.91 -13.24 8.57
CA ASN A 203 -3.74 -12.95 9.99
C ASN A 203 -4.20 -11.52 10.26
N LEU A 204 -4.64 -11.24 11.48
CA LEU A 204 -5.09 -9.92 11.92
C LEU A 204 -4.17 -9.37 12.99
N CYS A 205 -3.77 -8.11 12.85
CA CYS A 205 -3.06 -7.37 13.88
C CYS A 205 -3.66 -5.98 14.05
N ILE A 206 -4.24 -5.72 15.22
CA ILE A 206 -4.65 -4.37 15.61
C ILE A 206 -3.58 -3.85 16.57
N MET A 207 -2.85 -2.84 16.13
CA MET A 207 -1.80 -2.21 16.95
C MET A 207 -2.43 -1.32 18.02
N PRO A 208 -2.06 -1.49 19.31
CA PRO A 208 -2.68 -0.75 20.39
C PRO A 208 -2.13 0.68 20.49
N ALA A 209 -3.00 1.63 20.84
CA ALA A 209 -2.69 3.03 21.11
C ALA A 209 -1.92 3.71 19.94
N VAL A 210 -2.41 3.50 18.72
CA VAL A 210 -1.91 4.15 17.50
C VAL A 210 -3.06 4.53 16.57
N THR A 211 -2.78 5.48 15.69
CA THR A 211 -3.70 5.97 14.67
C THR A 211 -3.46 5.26 13.32
N HIS A 212 -3.92 5.88 12.23
CA HIS A 212 -3.65 5.49 10.83
C HIS A 212 -2.14 5.33 10.52
N TYR A 213 -1.29 5.99 11.31
CA TYR A 213 0.16 6.02 11.14
C TYR A 213 0.91 5.13 12.15
N GLY A 214 0.30 4.04 12.61
CA GLY A 214 0.86 3.19 13.66
C GLY A 214 2.24 2.61 13.34
N ALA A 215 2.54 2.32 12.07
CA ALA A 215 3.86 1.87 11.65
C ALA A 215 4.98 2.89 11.97
N TRP A 216 4.67 4.18 11.91
CA TRP A 216 5.60 5.27 12.27
C TRP A 216 5.54 5.65 13.75
N GLN A 217 4.40 5.49 14.40
CA GLN A 217 4.25 5.76 15.83
C GLN A 217 4.92 4.70 16.70
N LYS A 218 4.97 3.46 16.21
CA LYS A 218 5.63 2.32 16.87
C LYS A 218 6.46 1.51 15.87
N PRO A 219 7.52 2.11 15.29
CA PRO A 219 8.25 1.51 14.18
C PRO A 219 8.87 0.16 14.55
N GLN A 220 9.51 0.03 15.70
CA GLN A 220 10.13 -1.23 16.12
C GLN A 220 9.10 -2.37 16.22
N LEU A 221 7.93 -2.11 16.83
CA LEU A 221 6.87 -3.11 16.95
C LEU A 221 6.37 -3.54 15.55
N PHE A 222 6.15 -2.56 14.67
CA PHE A 222 5.72 -2.84 13.29
C PHE A 222 6.76 -3.69 12.55
N GLU A 223 8.03 -3.30 12.61
CA GLU A 223 9.13 -3.96 11.92
C GLU A 223 9.35 -5.40 12.39
N GLU A 224 9.25 -5.65 13.70
CA GLU A 224 9.31 -7.00 14.28
C GLU A 224 8.15 -7.88 13.79
N LEU A 225 6.91 -7.34 13.79
CA LEU A 225 5.73 -8.03 13.29
C LEU A 225 5.86 -8.33 11.78
N ALA A 226 6.37 -7.39 11.00
CA ALA A 226 6.58 -7.55 9.57
C ALA A 226 7.61 -8.67 9.27
N ILE A 227 8.75 -8.69 9.96
CA ILE A 227 9.75 -9.75 9.82
C ILE A 227 9.16 -11.09 10.20
N ASP A 228 8.48 -11.16 11.35
CA ASP A 228 7.86 -12.40 11.82
C ASP A 228 6.89 -12.96 10.78
N PHE A 229 6.03 -12.11 10.22
CA PHE A 229 5.08 -12.49 9.20
C PHE A 229 5.75 -12.93 7.88
N PHE A 230 6.73 -12.19 7.38
CA PHE A 230 7.37 -12.51 6.11
C PHE A 230 8.21 -13.80 6.18
N GLU A 231 8.89 -14.05 7.29
CA GLU A 231 9.86 -15.14 7.38
C GLU A 231 9.27 -16.45 7.93
N LYS A 232 8.19 -16.39 8.71
CA LYS A 232 7.58 -17.60 9.28
C LYS A 232 6.52 -18.22 8.37
N PRO A 233 6.34 -19.54 8.42
CA PRO A 233 5.21 -20.19 7.75
C PRO A 233 3.87 -19.65 8.27
N PHE A 234 2.87 -19.65 7.39
CA PHE A 234 1.51 -19.26 7.75
C PHE A 234 0.97 -20.15 8.87
N ARG A 235 0.38 -19.53 9.87
CA ARG A 235 -0.34 -20.20 10.96
C ARG A 235 -1.68 -19.46 11.13
N LYS A 236 -2.77 -20.20 11.08
CA LYS A 236 -4.10 -19.69 11.38
C LYS A 236 -4.46 -20.02 12.81
#